data_5b643db768cdc148f6d7cd52098f1fc0
#
_entry.id   5b643db768cdc148f6d7cd52098f1fc0
#
_cell.length_a   1.000
_cell.length_b   1.000
_cell.length_c   1.000
_cell.angle_alpha   90.00
_cell.angle_beta   90.00
_cell.angle_gamma   90.00
#
_symmetry.space_group_name_H-M   'P 1'
#
loop_
_entity.id
_entity.type
_entity.pdbx_description
1 polymer ?
#
loop_
_entity_poly.entity_id
_entity_poly.type
_entity_poly.pdbx_seq_one_letter_code
_entity_poly.pdbx_strand_id
1 'polypeptide(L)'
;KNIFRYLKGTVSLGLWYPSKTGFFIQAFSDSDLGGCTLDRKSTSGGCQLLDGKLVSWQSKKQTCVAISTAEAEYISAAACTSQIIWIQSQLRDYAINMKKIPLYCDSQSAIRICHNPVQHSKTKHIALRYHFIKDHVEDGNIEIHFVKTTEQLADIFTKPLDEKSFVRILAGLGMIDVNSVSKSITQE
;
A
#
# COMPACT_ATOMS: atom_id res chain seq x y z
N LYS A 1 6.37 16.77 -20.73
CA LYS A 1 7.53 17.52 -20.18
C LYS A 1 7.83 17.08 -18.73
N ASN A 2 6.83 16.98 -17.82
CA ASN A 2 7.04 16.60 -16.41
C ASN A 2 7.53 15.16 -16.26
N ILE A 3 7.00 14.22 -17.03
CA ILE A 3 7.43 12.81 -17.04
C ILE A 3 8.93 12.70 -17.37
N PHE A 4 9.41 13.40 -18.39
CA PHE A 4 10.83 13.37 -18.75
C PHE A 4 11.74 14.01 -17.70
N ARG A 5 11.25 15.06 -16.98
CA ARG A 5 11.99 15.61 -15.84
C ARG A 5 12.11 14.61 -14.71
N TYR A 6 11.00 13.94 -14.38
CA TYR A 6 10.97 12.89 -13.36
C TYR A 6 11.95 11.76 -13.70
N LEU A 7 11.86 11.20 -14.92
CA LEU A 7 12.76 10.14 -15.37
C LEU A 7 14.23 10.55 -15.34
N LYS A 8 14.55 11.78 -15.79
CA LYS A 8 15.90 12.32 -15.75
C LYS A 8 16.42 12.48 -14.30
N GLY A 9 15.55 12.86 -13.37
CA GLY A 9 15.92 13.09 -11.97
C GLY A 9 15.99 11.80 -11.13
N THR A 10 15.54 10.66 -11.65
CA THR A 10 15.41 9.41 -10.91
C THR A 10 16.15 8.22 -11.55
N VAL A 11 17.04 8.47 -12.52
CA VAL A 11 17.75 7.40 -13.24
C VAL A 11 18.65 6.54 -12.35
N SER A 12 19.11 7.07 -11.22
CA SER A 12 19.95 6.36 -10.25
C SER A 12 19.15 5.69 -9.13
N LEU A 13 17.84 5.89 -9.07
CA LEU A 13 17.01 5.26 -8.04
C LEU A 13 16.73 3.80 -8.41
N GLY A 14 16.88 2.91 -7.42
CA GLY A 14 16.61 1.49 -7.58
C GLY A 14 16.18 0.83 -6.29
N LEU A 15 15.58 -0.36 -6.41
CA LEU A 15 15.27 -1.23 -5.28
C LEU A 15 16.46 -2.17 -5.06
N TRP A 16 16.90 -2.29 -3.82
CA TRP A 16 17.96 -3.18 -3.42
C TRP A 16 17.42 -4.31 -2.53
N TYR A 17 17.67 -5.54 -2.95
CA TYR A 17 17.26 -6.74 -2.21
C TYR A 17 18.51 -7.49 -1.71
N PRO A 18 18.93 -7.30 -0.46
CA PRO A 18 20.06 -8.02 0.12
C PRO A 18 19.75 -9.52 0.29
N SER A 19 20.77 -10.36 0.17
CA SER A 19 20.62 -11.84 0.24
C SER A 19 20.30 -12.38 1.64
N LYS A 20 20.57 -11.61 2.67
CA LYS A 20 20.33 -11.98 4.08
C LYS A 20 19.38 -10.98 4.71
N THR A 21 18.09 -11.22 4.57
CA THR A 21 17.02 -10.41 5.21
C THR A 21 16.11 -11.30 6.03
N GLY A 22 15.41 -10.70 6.96
CA GLY A 22 14.30 -11.32 7.65
C GLY A 22 13.15 -11.63 6.68
N PHE A 23 12.17 -12.39 7.15
CA PHE A 23 10.96 -12.73 6.41
C PHE A 23 9.74 -12.10 7.11
N PHE A 24 9.67 -10.78 7.09
CA PHE A 24 8.56 -10.02 7.67
C PHE A 24 7.85 -9.22 6.58
N ILE A 25 6.56 -9.48 6.38
CA ILE A 25 5.73 -8.74 5.43
C ILE A 25 4.92 -7.70 6.16
N GLN A 26 4.86 -6.51 5.61
CA GLN A 26 3.96 -5.42 6.00
C GLN A 26 3.39 -4.77 4.75
N ALA A 27 2.17 -4.25 4.86
CA ALA A 27 1.46 -3.64 3.76
C ALA A 27 0.92 -2.26 4.13
N PHE A 28 0.78 -1.39 3.13
CA PHE A 28 0.21 -0.06 3.27
C PHE A 28 -0.86 0.14 2.22
N SER A 29 -1.95 0.79 2.57
CA SER A 29 -3.01 1.18 1.64
C SER A 29 -3.42 2.62 1.85
N ASP A 30 -3.63 3.34 0.75
CA ASP A 30 -4.08 4.72 0.69
C ASP A 30 -5.06 4.90 -0.46
N SER A 31 -5.86 5.97 -0.43
CA SER A 31 -6.65 6.40 -1.56
C SER A 31 -6.77 7.92 -1.63
N ASP A 32 -6.77 8.47 -2.83
CA ASP A 32 -7.25 9.84 -3.05
C ASP A 32 -8.78 9.84 -3.18
N LEU A 33 -9.48 10.81 -2.60
CA LEU A 33 -10.92 10.93 -2.79
C LEU A 33 -11.23 11.75 -4.06
N GLY A 34 -11.78 11.08 -5.09
CA GLY A 34 -12.26 11.76 -6.28
C GLY A 34 -11.17 12.48 -7.09
N GLY A 35 -9.93 12.00 -7.04
CA GLY A 35 -8.75 12.62 -7.69
C GLY A 35 -8.87 12.71 -9.21
N CYS A 36 -9.65 11.85 -9.84
CA CYS A 36 -9.95 11.98 -11.27
C CYS A 36 -10.99 13.08 -11.52
N THR A 37 -10.58 14.18 -12.14
CA THR A 37 -11.45 15.32 -12.44
C THR A 37 -12.55 15.02 -13.45
N LEU A 38 -12.38 13.97 -14.28
CA LEU A 38 -13.34 13.63 -15.34
C LEU A 38 -14.56 12.87 -14.82
N ASP A 39 -14.34 11.87 -13.95
CA ASP A 39 -15.41 10.97 -13.50
C ASP A 39 -15.48 10.83 -11.97
N ARG A 40 -14.72 11.66 -11.26
CA ARG A 40 -14.70 11.72 -9.78
C ARG A 40 -14.36 10.40 -9.08
N LYS A 41 -13.76 9.48 -9.80
CA LYS A 41 -13.27 8.23 -9.21
C LYS A 41 -11.96 8.46 -8.48
N SER A 42 -11.80 7.73 -7.38
CA SER A 42 -10.59 7.69 -6.57
C SER A 42 -9.53 6.78 -7.19
N THR A 43 -8.27 6.99 -6.81
CA THR A 43 -7.18 6.07 -7.09
C THR A 43 -6.84 5.30 -5.82
N SER A 44 -6.84 3.98 -5.88
CA SER A 44 -6.32 3.13 -4.82
C SER A 44 -4.83 2.94 -5.00
N GLY A 45 -4.09 3.17 -3.93
CA GLY A 45 -2.66 2.86 -3.80
C GLY A 45 -2.44 1.78 -2.77
N GLY A 46 -1.58 0.85 -3.07
CA GLY A 46 -1.19 -0.18 -2.12
C GLY A 46 0.24 -0.64 -2.36
N CYS A 47 0.92 -1.05 -1.31
CA CYS A 47 2.24 -1.66 -1.42
C CYS A 47 2.48 -2.70 -0.34
N GLN A 48 3.34 -3.67 -0.65
CA GLN A 48 3.77 -4.71 0.26
C GLN A 48 5.30 -4.71 0.31
N LEU A 49 5.82 -4.72 1.52
CA LEU A 49 7.24 -4.75 1.80
C LEU A 49 7.61 -6.09 2.44
N LEU A 50 8.71 -6.68 1.99
CA LEU A 50 9.36 -7.81 2.62
C LEU A 50 10.61 -7.29 3.33
N ASP A 51 10.64 -7.39 4.65
CA ASP A 51 11.71 -6.89 5.50
C ASP A 51 12.13 -5.44 5.15
N GLY A 52 11.13 -4.56 5.02
CA GLY A 52 11.32 -3.15 4.69
C GLY A 52 11.71 -2.86 3.22
N LYS A 53 11.62 -3.84 2.32
CA LYS A 53 11.90 -3.67 0.89
C LYS A 53 10.64 -3.87 0.07
N LEU A 54 10.35 -2.93 -0.82
CA LEU A 54 9.17 -2.96 -1.67
C LEU A 54 9.23 -4.16 -2.64
N VAL A 55 8.28 -5.09 -2.53
CA VAL A 55 8.20 -6.28 -3.38
C VAL A 55 6.95 -6.31 -4.28
N SER A 56 5.92 -5.56 -3.91
CA SER A 56 4.70 -5.45 -4.69
C SER A 56 4.07 -4.08 -4.49
N TRP A 57 3.48 -3.51 -5.53
CA TRP A 57 2.75 -2.24 -5.45
C TRP A 57 1.67 -2.13 -6.49
N GLN A 58 0.69 -1.28 -6.23
CA GLN A 58 -0.41 -0.99 -7.13
C GLN A 58 -0.80 0.48 -7.05
N SER A 59 -1.09 1.06 -8.22
CA SER A 59 -1.80 2.33 -8.39
C SER A 59 -2.93 2.08 -9.37
N LYS A 60 -4.17 2.12 -8.91
CA LYS A 60 -5.31 1.73 -9.75
C LYS A 60 -6.52 2.61 -9.48
N LYS A 61 -7.10 3.15 -10.56
CA LYS A 61 -8.37 3.86 -10.52
C LYS A 61 -9.50 2.94 -10.05
N GLN A 62 -10.30 3.39 -9.10
CA GLN A 62 -11.45 2.65 -8.60
C GLN A 62 -12.53 2.50 -9.67
N THR A 63 -13.30 1.43 -9.63
CA THR A 63 -14.36 1.14 -10.60
C THR A 63 -15.64 1.91 -10.31
N CYS A 64 -15.87 2.31 -9.06
CA CYS A 64 -17.02 3.10 -8.60
C CYS A 64 -16.55 4.46 -8.04
N VAL A 65 -17.46 5.39 -7.92
CA VAL A 65 -17.26 6.67 -7.22
C VAL A 65 -17.51 6.43 -5.74
N ALA A 66 -16.50 6.70 -4.90
CA ALA A 66 -16.66 6.69 -3.46
C ALA A 66 -17.39 7.95 -2.99
N ILE A 67 -18.32 7.80 -2.05
CA ILE A 67 -19.12 8.90 -1.50
C ILE A 67 -18.50 9.55 -0.27
N SER A 68 -17.39 8.98 0.22
CA SER A 68 -16.62 9.51 1.36
C SER A 68 -15.17 9.06 1.30
N THR A 69 -14.29 9.77 2.02
CA THR A 69 -12.89 9.36 2.19
C THR A 69 -12.79 7.96 2.83
N ALA A 70 -13.60 7.69 3.86
CA ALA A 70 -13.62 6.39 4.52
C ALA A 70 -13.98 5.24 3.55
N GLU A 71 -14.88 5.49 2.61
CA GLU A 71 -15.25 4.50 1.59
C GLU A 71 -14.11 4.28 0.59
N ALA A 72 -13.49 5.35 0.08
CA ALA A 72 -12.36 5.25 -0.83
C ALA A 72 -11.19 4.48 -0.20
N GLU A 73 -10.86 4.80 1.06
CA GLU A 73 -9.85 4.10 1.84
C GLU A 73 -10.19 2.63 2.06
N TYR A 74 -11.44 2.34 2.37
CA TYR A 74 -11.90 0.97 2.55
C TYR A 74 -11.77 0.13 1.27
N ILE A 75 -12.12 0.71 0.12
CA ILE A 75 -11.97 0.06 -1.18
C ILE A 75 -10.48 -0.24 -1.45
N SER A 76 -9.59 0.69 -1.10
CA SER A 76 -8.14 0.50 -1.24
C SER A 76 -7.62 -0.59 -0.31
N ALA A 77 -8.04 -0.60 0.96
CA ALA A 77 -7.68 -1.63 1.92
C ALA A 77 -8.14 -3.02 1.46
N ALA A 78 -9.33 -3.16 0.86
CA ALA A 78 -9.81 -4.43 0.31
C ALA A 78 -8.93 -4.93 -0.85
N ALA A 79 -8.50 -4.04 -1.75
CA ALA A 79 -7.60 -4.39 -2.83
C ALA A 79 -6.22 -4.81 -2.30
N CYS A 80 -5.70 -4.09 -1.31
CA CYS A 80 -4.43 -4.41 -0.66
C CYS A 80 -4.51 -5.76 0.09
N THR A 81 -5.60 -6.03 0.81
CA THR A 81 -5.88 -7.33 1.45
C THR A 81 -5.83 -8.47 0.44
N SER A 82 -6.48 -8.32 -0.72
CA SER A 82 -6.44 -9.33 -1.78
C SER A 82 -5.01 -9.66 -2.21
N GLN A 83 -4.14 -8.65 -2.33
CA GLN A 83 -2.74 -8.82 -2.69
C GLN A 83 -1.95 -9.52 -1.57
N ILE A 84 -2.22 -9.19 -0.30
CA ILE A 84 -1.62 -9.88 0.85
C ILE A 84 -1.96 -11.36 0.83
N ILE A 85 -3.24 -11.72 0.64
CA ILE A 85 -3.69 -13.12 0.59
C ILE A 85 -3.04 -13.87 -0.56
N TRP A 86 -2.89 -13.22 -1.72
CA TRP A 86 -2.17 -13.81 -2.85
C TRP A 86 -0.70 -14.08 -2.50
N ILE A 87 0.01 -13.12 -1.90
CA ILE A 87 1.40 -13.29 -1.46
C ILE A 87 1.51 -14.44 -0.43
N GLN A 88 0.60 -14.50 0.55
CA GLN A 88 0.56 -15.61 1.52
C GLN A 88 0.39 -16.96 0.83
N SER A 89 -0.46 -17.02 -0.21
CA SER A 89 -0.64 -18.25 -0.99
C SER A 89 0.64 -18.66 -1.70
N GLN A 90 1.34 -17.71 -2.36
CA GLN A 90 2.60 -17.99 -3.02
C GLN A 90 3.68 -18.47 -2.02
N LEU A 91 3.78 -17.82 -0.86
CA LEU A 91 4.76 -18.21 0.16
C LEU A 91 4.49 -19.59 0.74
N ARG A 92 3.22 -19.97 0.83
CA ARG A 92 2.82 -21.32 1.29
C ARG A 92 3.33 -22.41 0.36
N ASP A 93 3.42 -22.16 -0.95
CA ASP A 93 3.98 -23.09 -1.93
C ASP A 93 5.47 -23.33 -1.68
N TYR A 94 6.15 -22.39 -1.02
CA TYR A 94 7.53 -22.52 -0.53
C TYR A 94 7.63 -23.00 0.93
N ALA A 95 6.55 -23.54 1.50
CA ALA A 95 6.43 -23.97 2.90
C ALA A 95 6.62 -22.84 3.94
N ILE A 96 6.43 -21.59 3.54
CA ILE A 96 6.52 -20.41 4.42
C ILE A 96 5.09 -20.00 4.80
N ASN A 97 4.72 -20.22 6.06
CA ASN A 97 3.42 -19.82 6.59
C ASN A 97 3.52 -18.50 7.34
N MET A 98 2.83 -17.50 6.85
CA MET A 98 2.72 -16.19 7.49
C MET A 98 1.26 -15.92 7.88
N LYS A 99 1.08 -15.40 9.07
CA LYS A 99 -0.22 -14.96 9.60
C LYS A 99 -0.07 -13.56 10.18
N LYS A 100 -1.21 -12.89 10.40
CA LYS A 100 -1.28 -11.58 11.04
C LYS A 100 -0.40 -10.54 10.35
N ILE A 101 -0.46 -10.51 9.00
CA ILE A 101 0.30 -9.51 8.24
C ILE A 101 -0.29 -8.13 8.54
N PRO A 102 0.52 -7.17 9.05
CA PRO A 102 0.03 -5.82 9.32
C PRO A 102 -0.29 -5.08 8.02
N LEU A 103 -1.50 -4.55 7.95
CA LEU A 103 -1.98 -3.63 6.93
C LEU A 103 -2.16 -2.25 7.56
N TYR A 104 -1.37 -1.29 7.12
CA TYR A 104 -1.39 0.08 7.61
C TYR A 104 -2.31 0.96 6.76
N CYS A 105 -3.22 1.69 7.44
CA CYS A 105 -4.15 2.64 6.86
C CYS A 105 -4.18 3.91 7.72
N ASP A 106 -4.25 5.09 7.12
CA ASP A 106 -4.29 6.36 7.85
C ASP A 106 -5.72 6.88 8.12
N SER A 107 -6.73 6.12 7.71
CA SER A 107 -8.14 6.44 7.96
C SER A 107 -8.70 5.63 9.14
N GLN A 108 -8.79 6.26 10.31
CA GLN A 108 -9.43 5.63 11.49
C GLN A 108 -10.89 5.22 11.20
N SER A 109 -11.60 5.99 10.35
CA SER A 109 -12.97 5.67 9.98
C SER A 109 -13.06 4.40 9.14
N ALA A 110 -12.14 4.21 8.18
CA ALA A 110 -12.04 2.97 7.41
C ALA A 110 -11.70 1.77 8.31
N ILE A 111 -10.77 1.94 9.25
CA ILE A 111 -10.39 0.90 10.22
C ILE A 111 -11.59 0.49 11.10
N ARG A 112 -12.37 1.45 11.58
CA ARG A 112 -13.59 1.15 12.36
C ARG A 112 -14.61 0.35 11.56
N ILE A 113 -14.75 0.63 10.26
CA ILE A 113 -15.62 -0.13 9.38
C ILE A 113 -15.13 -1.58 9.24
N CYS A 114 -13.83 -1.83 9.19
CA CYS A 114 -13.25 -3.17 9.14
C CYS A 114 -13.62 -4.01 10.36
N HIS A 115 -13.64 -3.40 11.54
CA HIS A 115 -13.95 -4.10 12.80
C HIS A 115 -15.45 -4.21 13.09
N ASN A 116 -16.24 -3.21 12.71
CA ASN A 116 -17.67 -3.14 12.98
C ASN A 116 -18.45 -2.72 11.72
N PRO A 117 -18.70 -3.62 10.77
CA PRO A 117 -19.49 -3.33 9.60
C PRO A 117 -20.96 -3.18 9.99
N VAL A 118 -21.37 -1.98 10.42
CA VAL A 118 -22.78 -1.66 10.58
C VAL A 118 -23.37 -1.55 9.18
N GLN A 119 -24.36 -2.38 8.88
CA GLN A 119 -25.08 -2.34 7.61
C GLN A 119 -25.81 -1.01 7.45
N HIS A 120 -25.16 0.00 6.90
CA HIS A 120 -25.85 1.18 6.43
C HIS A 120 -26.47 0.87 5.06
N SER A 121 -27.75 1.15 4.91
CA SER A 121 -28.51 0.95 3.65
C SER A 121 -27.86 1.59 2.42
N LYS A 122 -26.95 2.55 2.61
CA LYS A 122 -26.21 3.26 1.56
C LYS A 122 -24.94 2.51 1.05
N THR A 123 -24.56 1.38 1.65
CA THR A 123 -23.28 0.69 1.37
C THR A 123 -23.45 -0.70 0.75
N LYS A 124 -24.64 -1.04 0.26
CA LYS A 124 -24.91 -2.38 -0.35
C LYS A 124 -23.93 -2.75 -1.47
N HIS A 125 -23.47 -1.79 -2.26
CA HIS A 125 -22.55 -2.03 -3.38
C HIS A 125 -21.11 -2.37 -2.95
N ILE A 126 -20.76 -2.11 -1.69
CA ILE A 126 -19.46 -2.47 -1.11
C ILE A 126 -19.57 -3.55 -0.04
N ALA A 127 -20.78 -4.08 0.20
CA ALA A 127 -21.03 -5.06 1.26
C ALA A 127 -20.11 -6.30 1.14
N LEU A 128 -19.87 -6.83 -0.05
CA LEU A 128 -18.96 -7.95 -0.28
C LEU A 128 -17.53 -7.63 0.17
N ARG A 129 -17.07 -6.40 -0.01
CA ARG A 129 -15.74 -5.98 0.45
C ARG A 129 -15.67 -5.86 1.97
N TYR A 130 -16.78 -5.47 2.62
CA TYR A 130 -16.87 -5.43 4.09
C TYR A 130 -16.68 -6.81 4.69
N HIS A 131 -17.40 -7.79 4.20
CA HIS A 131 -17.25 -9.17 4.66
C HIS A 131 -15.84 -9.69 4.37
N PHE A 132 -15.32 -9.45 3.17
CA PHE A 132 -14.01 -9.92 2.77
C PHE A 132 -12.88 -9.48 3.73
N ILE A 133 -12.77 -8.19 4.05
CA ILE A 133 -11.72 -7.73 4.97
C ILE A 133 -11.95 -8.29 6.37
N LYS A 134 -13.20 -8.24 6.85
CA LYS A 134 -13.57 -8.73 8.19
C LYS A 134 -13.21 -10.20 8.35
N ASP A 135 -13.58 -11.04 7.40
CA ASP A 135 -13.28 -12.47 7.44
C ASP A 135 -11.77 -12.71 7.55
N HIS A 136 -10.95 -12.00 6.79
CA HIS A 136 -9.50 -12.14 6.85
C HIS A 136 -8.86 -11.58 8.13
N VAL A 137 -9.48 -10.59 8.79
CA VAL A 137 -9.08 -10.14 10.13
C VAL A 137 -9.44 -11.18 11.17
N GLU A 138 -10.67 -11.72 11.15
CA GLU A 138 -11.15 -12.75 12.09
C GLU A 138 -10.37 -14.07 11.96
N ASP A 139 -10.02 -14.46 10.74
CA ASP A 139 -9.17 -15.63 10.45
C ASP A 139 -7.70 -15.43 10.85
N GLY A 140 -7.33 -14.21 11.27
CA GLY A 140 -5.96 -13.87 11.63
C GLY A 140 -4.98 -13.89 10.44
N ASN A 141 -5.46 -13.68 9.22
CA ASN A 141 -4.61 -13.54 8.04
C ASN A 141 -3.94 -12.16 8.01
N ILE A 142 -4.67 -11.12 8.40
CA ILE A 142 -4.20 -9.74 8.47
C ILE A 142 -4.55 -9.09 9.80
N GLU A 143 -3.82 -8.06 10.17
CA GLU A 143 -4.14 -7.12 11.25
C GLU A 143 -4.13 -5.70 10.69
N ILE A 144 -5.18 -4.91 10.95
CA ILE A 144 -5.25 -3.54 10.45
C ILE A 144 -4.78 -2.58 11.53
N HIS A 145 -3.82 -1.73 11.17
CA HIS A 145 -3.21 -0.76 12.06
C HIS A 145 -3.33 0.66 11.51
N PHE A 146 -3.50 1.61 12.44
CA PHE A 146 -3.44 3.01 12.08
C PHE A 146 -1.98 3.45 11.87
N VAL A 147 -1.75 4.21 10.82
CA VAL A 147 -0.50 4.92 10.56
C VAL A 147 -0.78 6.41 10.36
N LYS A 148 0.14 7.28 10.77
CA LYS A 148 0.01 8.71 10.47
C LYS A 148 0.19 8.95 8.98
N THR A 149 -0.55 9.91 8.41
CA THR A 149 -0.41 10.28 6.99
C THR A 149 1.03 10.63 6.61
N THR A 150 1.82 11.20 7.53
CA THR A 150 3.25 11.45 7.30
C THR A 150 4.09 10.19 7.14
N GLU A 151 3.61 9.04 7.57
CA GLU A 151 4.29 7.73 7.53
C GLU A 151 3.61 6.77 6.53
N GLN A 152 2.57 7.23 5.81
CA GLN A 152 1.83 6.45 4.84
C GLN A 152 2.67 6.24 3.56
N LEU A 153 3.21 5.04 3.38
CA LEU A 153 4.05 4.73 2.22
C LEU A 153 3.27 4.57 0.92
N ALA A 154 1.97 4.32 1.00
CA ALA A 154 1.12 4.16 -0.17
C ALA A 154 0.74 5.48 -0.84
N ASP A 155 0.95 6.62 -0.20
CA ASP A 155 0.67 7.97 -0.73
C ASP A 155 1.25 8.23 -2.13
N ILE A 156 2.47 7.74 -2.38
CA ILE A 156 3.17 7.90 -3.66
C ILE A 156 2.43 7.24 -4.84
N PHE A 157 1.55 6.28 -4.56
CA PHE A 157 0.79 5.55 -5.57
C PHE A 157 -0.59 6.15 -5.83
N THR A 158 -0.99 7.18 -5.09
CA THR A 158 -2.33 7.79 -5.19
C THR A 158 -2.30 9.24 -5.69
N LYS A 159 -1.27 10.00 -5.32
CA LYS A 159 -1.21 11.44 -5.58
C LYS A 159 0.23 11.94 -5.83
N PRO A 160 0.40 13.06 -6.56
CA PRO A 160 1.68 13.75 -6.63
C PRO A 160 2.09 14.26 -5.24
N LEU A 161 3.37 14.14 -4.91
CA LEU A 161 3.92 14.54 -3.62
C LEU A 161 4.88 15.73 -3.78
N ASP A 162 5.03 16.52 -2.72
CA ASP A 162 6.13 17.46 -2.61
C ASP A 162 7.47 16.70 -2.45
N GLU A 163 8.59 17.38 -2.75
CA GLU A 163 9.91 16.77 -2.78
C GLU A 163 10.31 16.13 -1.44
N LYS A 164 9.99 16.77 -0.31
CA LYS A 164 10.35 16.23 1.02
C LYS A 164 9.59 14.94 1.33
N SER A 165 8.30 14.93 1.04
CA SER A 165 7.45 13.74 1.20
C SER A 165 7.87 12.62 0.26
N PHE A 166 8.20 12.95 -1.01
CA PHE A 166 8.69 12.00 -1.98
C PHE A 166 9.97 11.31 -1.50
N VAL A 167 11.00 12.07 -1.12
CA VAL A 167 12.28 11.52 -0.64
C VAL A 167 12.09 10.66 0.61
N ARG A 168 11.27 11.10 1.56
CA ARG A 168 10.96 10.33 2.77
C ARG A 168 10.32 8.99 2.45
N ILE A 169 9.33 8.96 1.55
CA ILE A 169 8.63 7.73 1.16
C ILE A 169 9.57 6.81 0.39
N LEU A 170 10.40 7.31 -0.52
CA LEU A 170 11.39 6.50 -1.21
C LEU A 170 12.31 5.75 -0.23
N ALA A 171 12.79 6.44 0.81
CA ALA A 171 13.58 5.81 1.87
C ALA A 171 12.78 4.72 2.62
N GLY A 172 11.51 4.99 2.95
CA GLY A 172 10.62 4.02 3.60
C GLY A 172 10.30 2.79 2.74
N LEU A 173 10.28 2.94 1.42
CA LEU A 173 10.11 1.84 0.46
C LEU A 173 11.40 1.04 0.21
N GLY A 174 12.52 1.43 0.83
CA GLY A 174 13.81 0.79 0.63
C GLY A 174 14.46 1.08 -0.72
N MET A 175 14.10 2.20 -1.35
CA MET A 175 14.78 2.69 -2.56
C MET A 175 16.11 3.34 -2.19
N ILE A 176 17.10 3.10 -3.02
CA ILE A 176 18.47 3.62 -2.84
C ILE A 176 18.94 4.33 -4.11
N ASP A 177 19.92 5.21 -3.96
CA ASP A 177 20.70 5.69 -5.10
C ASP A 177 21.81 4.68 -5.43
N VAL A 178 21.67 4.02 -6.59
CA VAL A 178 22.60 2.97 -7.05
C VAL A 178 24.04 3.49 -7.15
N ASN A 179 24.22 4.76 -7.49
CA ASN A 179 25.56 5.38 -7.59
C ASN A 179 26.23 5.53 -6.21
N SER A 180 25.45 5.59 -5.12
CA SER A 180 26.01 5.68 -3.77
C SER A 180 26.53 4.32 -3.29
N VAL A 181 25.89 3.22 -3.70
CA VAL A 181 26.29 1.85 -3.34
C VAL A 181 27.56 1.44 -4.06
N SER A 182 27.74 1.81 -5.33
CA SER A 182 28.95 1.49 -6.09
C SER A 182 30.21 2.10 -5.46
N LYS A 183 30.11 3.23 -4.78
CA LYS A 183 31.24 3.88 -4.11
C LYS A 183 31.66 3.18 -2.81
N SER A 184 30.75 2.52 -2.11
CA SER A 184 31.08 1.77 -0.89
C SER A 184 31.70 0.41 -1.16
N ILE A 185 31.36 -0.22 -2.30
CA ILE A 185 31.94 -1.53 -2.69
C ILE A 185 33.37 -1.40 -3.24
N THR A 186 33.76 -0.23 -3.73
CA THR A 186 35.11 0.01 -4.28
C THR A 186 36.14 0.42 -3.20
N GLN A 187 35.74 0.51 -1.93
CA GLN A 187 36.60 0.91 -0.80
C GLN A 187 36.89 -0.25 0.19
N GLU A 188 36.44 -1.47 -0.11
CA GLU A 188 36.83 -2.72 0.55
C GLU A 188 37.76 -3.55 -0.40
#